data_1624863e1860fe6d4230ccea739cc1d9
#
_entry.id   1624863e1860fe6d4230ccea739cc1d9
#
_cell.length_a   1.000
_cell.length_b   1.000
_cell.length_c   1.000
_cell.angle_alpha   90.00
_cell.angle_beta   90.00
_cell.angle_gamma   90.00
#
_symmetry.space_group_name_H-M   'P 1'
#
loop_
_entity.id
_entity.type
_entity.pdbx_description
1 polymer ?
#
loop_
_entity_poly.entity_id
_entity_poly.type
_entity_poly.pdbx_seq_one_letter_code
_entity_poly.pdbx_strand_id
1 'polypeptide(L)'
;MRSYELPKSNIYHSAGSSEGTQVKFFSDGKWFKQDLNGYEGETEYIVSCLLSCSNISDYVTYEKCMINGKAGCVSKNFLRENETFITFERLHFSYTGQHMLDAVMVYSDIKERIEYVRQFIKKNTSLDISGYLSNIFSVDALTLNYDRHFNNLGIIYDSEKNIFREAPVFDNGAGLLSNVSRFPVFRSIEENSEHIAGQPICANLDLQAYYAGITLQIDYEMFENLYIQTLKPSRALLVLKYQLQQKRKLFPDLKKN
;
A
#
# COMPACT_ATOMS: atom_id res chain seq x y z
N MET A 1 10.48 -18.94 10.34
CA MET A 1 9.32 -18.53 9.51
C MET A 1 8.25 -19.58 9.71
N ARG A 2 7.00 -19.19 9.99
CA ARG A 2 5.87 -20.13 10.16
C ARG A 2 5.43 -20.68 8.81
N SER A 3 4.90 -21.92 8.79
CA SER A 3 4.34 -22.55 7.59
C SER A 3 2.86 -22.85 7.81
N TYR A 4 2.08 -22.63 6.76
CA TYR A 4 0.64 -22.85 6.73
C TYR A 4 0.27 -23.71 5.53
N GLU A 5 -0.56 -24.74 5.79
CA GLU A 5 -1.18 -25.54 4.74
C GLU A 5 -2.66 -25.14 4.65
N LEU A 6 -3.01 -24.44 3.58
CA LEU A 6 -4.35 -23.89 3.39
C LEU A 6 -5.05 -24.61 2.24
N PRO A 7 -6.29 -25.11 2.46
CA PRO A 7 -7.04 -25.79 1.43
C PRO A 7 -7.45 -24.80 0.31
N LYS A 8 -7.63 -25.34 -0.90
CA LYS A 8 -8.07 -24.54 -2.06
C LYS A 8 -9.43 -23.86 -1.84
N SER A 9 -10.29 -24.40 -0.99
CA SER A 9 -11.56 -23.76 -0.60
C SER A 9 -11.41 -22.42 0.09
N ASN A 10 -10.24 -22.14 0.66
CA ASN A 10 -9.94 -20.87 1.31
C ASN A 10 -9.35 -19.81 0.34
N ILE A 11 -9.19 -20.17 -0.95
CA ILE A 11 -8.77 -19.19 -1.96
C ILE A 11 -9.87 -18.14 -2.08
N TYR A 12 -9.46 -16.89 -1.91
CA TYR A 12 -10.34 -15.75 -2.08
C TYR A 12 -10.43 -15.38 -3.57
N HIS A 13 -11.62 -15.57 -4.13
CA HIS A 13 -11.95 -15.13 -5.48
C HIS A 13 -12.73 -13.82 -5.37
N SER A 14 -12.09 -12.70 -5.62
CA SER A 14 -12.78 -11.42 -5.64
C SER A 14 -13.61 -11.28 -6.90
N ALA A 15 -14.92 -11.27 -6.78
CA ALA A 15 -15.79 -10.80 -7.85
C ALA A 15 -15.60 -9.27 -7.99
N GLY A 16 -14.73 -8.83 -8.91
CA GLY A 16 -14.57 -7.41 -9.27
C GLY A 16 -13.59 -6.56 -8.45
N SER A 17 -12.74 -7.14 -7.61
CA SER A 17 -11.60 -6.43 -7.05
C SER A 17 -10.33 -6.80 -7.80
N SER A 18 -9.56 -5.80 -8.16
CA SER A 18 -8.22 -5.84 -8.78
C SER A 18 -7.80 -7.22 -9.26
N GLU A 19 -7.55 -7.38 -10.54
CA GLU A 19 -6.87 -8.51 -11.19
C GLU A 19 -5.45 -8.70 -10.64
N GLY A 20 -5.30 -8.73 -9.32
CA GLY A 20 -4.08 -9.13 -8.67
C GLY A 20 -3.91 -10.63 -8.92
N THR A 21 -3.01 -10.98 -9.80
CA THR A 21 -2.62 -12.36 -10.12
C THR A 21 -2.08 -13.12 -8.90
N GLN A 22 -1.87 -12.47 -7.78
CA GLN A 22 -1.41 -13.05 -6.52
C GLN A 22 -2.49 -13.88 -5.85
N VAL A 23 -2.17 -15.14 -5.53
CA VAL A 23 -3.10 -16.04 -4.83
C VAL A 23 -3.28 -15.56 -3.39
N LYS A 24 -4.52 -15.26 -3.01
CA LYS A 24 -4.92 -14.82 -1.66
C LYS A 24 -5.81 -15.89 -1.02
N PHE A 25 -5.60 -16.13 0.26
CA PHE A 25 -6.44 -17.02 1.07
C PHE A 25 -6.98 -16.24 2.25
N PHE A 26 -8.16 -16.65 2.72
CA PHE A 26 -8.73 -16.16 3.96
C PHE A 26 -9.05 -17.33 4.88
N SER A 27 -8.51 -17.33 6.10
CA SER A 27 -8.77 -18.36 7.12
C SER A 27 -8.57 -17.78 8.51
N ASP A 28 -9.48 -18.13 9.42
CA ASP A 28 -9.40 -17.77 10.85
C ASP A 28 -9.15 -16.27 11.10
N GLY A 29 -9.85 -15.42 10.35
CA GLY A 29 -9.74 -13.96 10.46
C GLY A 29 -8.40 -13.41 9.96
N LYS A 30 -7.67 -14.16 9.13
CA LYS A 30 -6.38 -13.77 8.58
C LYS A 30 -6.38 -13.86 7.06
N TRP A 31 -5.66 -12.93 6.45
CA TRP A 31 -5.33 -12.90 5.04
C TRP A 31 -3.93 -13.44 4.81
N PHE A 32 -3.80 -14.31 3.82
CA PHE A 32 -2.53 -14.89 3.38
C PHE A 32 -2.33 -14.56 1.92
N LYS A 33 -1.15 -14.06 1.56
CA LYS A 33 -0.77 -13.72 0.19
C LYS A 33 0.50 -14.48 -0.19
N GLN A 34 0.44 -15.32 -1.24
CA GLN A 34 1.63 -15.99 -1.77
C GLN A 34 2.43 -15.06 -2.67
N ASP A 35 3.76 -15.14 -2.63
CA ASP A 35 4.61 -14.46 -3.59
C ASP A 35 4.39 -15.06 -5.00
N LEU A 36 4.39 -14.19 -6.00
CA LEU A 36 4.16 -14.57 -7.38
C LEU A 36 5.34 -14.19 -8.29
N ASN A 37 5.74 -12.93 -8.25
CA ASN A 37 6.72 -12.35 -9.17
C ASN A 37 8.08 -12.06 -8.51
N GLY A 38 8.21 -12.36 -7.20
CA GLY A 38 9.46 -12.14 -6.49
C GLY A 38 9.35 -12.27 -4.98
N TYR A 39 9.31 -11.15 -4.26
CA TYR A 39 9.32 -11.11 -2.80
C TYR A 39 8.29 -10.14 -2.23
N GLU A 40 7.08 -10.18 -2.77
CA GLU A 40 5.98 -9.31 -2.41
C GLU A 40 5.63 -9.39 -0.92
N GLY A 41 5.62 -10.60 -0.35
CA GLY A 41 5.34 -10.82 1.07
C GLY A 41 6.43 -10.28 1.99
N GLU A 42 7.70 -10.31 1.58
CA GLU A 42 8.77 -9.66 2.32
C GLU A 42 8.64 -8.13 2.23
N THR A 43 8.24 -7.60 1.09
CA THR A 43 7.98 -6.17 0.90
C THR A 43 6.87 -5.68 1.82
N GLU A 44 5.74 -6.39 1.89
CA GLU A 44 4.66 -6.06 2.85
C GLU A 44 5.18 -6.01 4.29
N TYR A 45 5.97 -7.01 4.69
CA TYR A 45 6.55 -7.08 6.02
C TYR A 45 7.49 -5.89 6.29
N ILE A 46 8.43 -5.60 5.39
CA ILE A 46 9.42 -4.52 5.57
C ILE A 46 8.74 -3.15 5.59
N VAL A 47 7.73 -2.93 4.74
CA VAL A 47 6.96 -1.68 4.76
C VAL A 47 6.19 -1.54 6.08
N SER A 48 5.58 -2.61 6.60
CA SER A 48 4.93 -2.54 7.90
C SER A 48 5.90 -2.25 9.06
N CYS A 49 7.15 -2.75 8.98
CA CYS A 49 8.22 -2.40 9.91
C CYS A 49 8.60 -0.92 9.82
N LEU A 50 8.69 -0.36 8.61
CA LEU A 50 8.94 1.07 8.41
C LEU A 50 7.82 1.91 9.02
N LEU A 51 6.57 1.55 8.77
CA LEU A 51 5.41 2.28 9.28
C LEU A 51 5.32 2.26 10.81
N SER A 52 5.81 1.19 11.48
CA SER A 52 5.91 1.15 12.94
C SER A 52 6.91 2.18 13.53
N CYS A 53 7.78 2.73 12.69
CA CYS A 53 8.74 3.78 13.02
C CYS A 53 8.35 5.12 12.36
N SER A 54 7.07 5.36 12.12
CA SER A 54 6.57 6.58 11.47
C SER A 54 5.44 7.21 12.27
N ASN A 55 4.99 8.38 11.80
CA ASN A 55 3.80 9.04 12.35
C ASN A 55 2.47 8.47 11.82
N ILE A 56 2.49 7.45 10.96
CA ILE A 56 1.28 6.78 10.48
C ILE A 56 0.88 5.71 11.49
N SER A 57 -0.29 5.86 12.11
CA SER A 57 -0.79 4.94 13.14
C SER A 57 -1.73 3.85 12.62
N ASP A 58 -2.41 4.08 11.48
CA ASP A 58 -3.38 3.13 10.92
C ASP A 58 -2.83 2.44 9.67
N TYR A 59 -2.25 1.26 9.87
CA TYR A 59 -1.65 0.43 8.82
C TYR A 59 -1.78 -1.05 9.16
N VAL A 60 -1.74 -1.90 8.13
CA VAL A 60 -1.77 -3.35 8.29
C VAL A 60 -0.37 -3.88 8.60
N THR A 61 -0.26 -4.66 9.67
CA THR A 61 0.98 -5.36 10.04
C THR A 61 1.03 -6.72 9.36
N TYR A 62 2.17 -7.06 8.79
CA TYR A 62 2.40 -8.33 8.11
C TYR A 62 3.51 -9.14 8.78
N GLU A 63 3.38 -10.48 8.74
CA GLU A 63 4.43 -11.43 9.10
C GLU A 63 4.82 -12.27 7.88
N LYS A 64 6.11 -12.52 7.70
CA LYS A 64 6.59 -13.44 6.65
C LYS A 64 6.24 -14.88 7.00
N CYS A 65 5.73 -15.64 6.03
CA CYS A 65 5.37 -17.05 6.21
C CYS A 65 5.59 -17.86 4.94
N MET A 66 5.48 -19.19 5.09
CA MET A 66 5.31 -20.12 3.96
C MET A 66 3.84 -20.50 3.87
N ILE A 67 3.30 -20.55 2.68
CA ILE A 67 1.90 -20.90 2.39
C ILE A 67 1.91 -21.98 1.32
N ASN A 68 1.50 -23.21 1.65
CA ASN A 68 1.51 -24.36 0.73
C ASN A 68 2.86 -24.49 0.01
N GLY A 69 3.96 -24.40 0.75
CA GLY A 69 5.32 -24.50 0.23
C GLY A 69 5.88 -23.30 -0.52
N LYS A 70 5.12 -22.20 -0.65
CA LYS A 70 5.58 -20.94 -1.29
C LYS A 70 5.77 -19.85 -0.25
N ALA A 71 6.73 -18.97 -0.49
CA ALA A 71 6.92 -17.77 0.32
C ALA A 71 5.72 -16.83 0.20
N GLY A 72 5.54 -15.99 1.21
CA GLY A 72 4.47 -15.00 1.25
C GLY A 72 4.35 -14.32 2.60
N CYS A 73 3.22 -13.70 2.85
CA CYS A 73 2.92 -13.04 4.11
C CYS A 73 1.52 -13.34 4.62
N VAL A 74 1.33 -13.06 5.91
CA VAL A 74 0.06 -13.15 6.61
C VAL A 74 -0.20 -11.87 7.37
N SER A 75 -1.46 -11.43 7.37
CA SER A 75 -1.96 -10.31 8.17
C SER A 75 -3.28 -10.65 8.84
N LYS A 76 -3.62 -9.95 9.91
CA LYS A 76 -4.98 -10.00 10.47
C LYS A 76 -5.93 -9.26 9.53
N ASN A 77 -7.19 -9.71 9.50
CA ASN A 77 -8.24 -8.92 8.89
C ASN A 77 -8.40 -7.60 9.65
N PHE A 78 -8.40 -6.48 8.93
CA PHE A 78 -8.59 -5.16 9.52
C PHE A 78 -10.07 -4.77 9.68
N LEU A 79 -10.98 -5.57 9.12
CA LEU A 79 -12.42 -5.36 9.25
C LEU A 79 -12.95 -6.02 10.52
N ARG A 80 -13.85 -5.33 11.21
CA ARG A 80 -14.70 -5.88 12.28
C ARG A 80 -15.93 -6.56 11.68
N GLU A 81 -16.70 -7.25 12.50
CA GLU A 81 -17.85 -8.04 12.07
C GLU A 81 -18.89 -7.24 11.26
N ASN A 82 -19.18 -6.00 11.68
CA ASN A 82 -20.18 -5.14 11.04
C ASN A 82 -19.57 -4.15 10.01
N GLU A 83 -18.29 -4.33 9.66
CA GLU A 83 -17.58 -3.45 8.75
C GLU A 83 -17.44 -4.05 7.34
N THR A 84 -17.55 -3.20 6.35
CA THR A 84 -17.35 -3.53 4.94
C THR A 84 -16.34 -2.58 4.33
N PHE A 85 -15.32 -3.13 3.67
CA PHE A 85 -14.37 -2.35 2.87
C PHE A 85 -14.99 -2.00 1.52
N ILE A 86 -15.01 -0.72 1.18
CA ILE A 86 -15.52 -0.19 -0.07
C ILE A 86 -14.37 0.53 -0.78
N THR A 87 -13.94 0.01 -1.91
CA THR A 87 -12.88 0.64 -2.71
C THR A 87 -13.37 1.95 -3.32
N PHE A 88 -12.47 2.89 -3.58
CA PHE A 88 -12.83 4.13 -4.26
C PHE A 88 -13.40 3.86 -5.66
N GLU A 89 -12.84 2.88 -6.36
CA GLU A 89 -13.35 2.42 -7.65
C GLU A 89 -14.81 1.96 -7.55
N ARG A 90 -15.12 1.06 -6.61
CA ARG A 90 -16.48 0.54 -6.41
C ARG A 90 -17.45 1.63 -5.99
N LEU A 91 -17.05 2.52 -5.09
CA LEU A 91 -17.88 3.62 -4.63
C LEU A 91 -18.21 4.54 -5.81
N HIS A 92 -17.21 4.94 -6.58
CA HIS A 92 -17.38 5.83 -7.73
C HIS A 92 -18.30 5.22 -8.78
N PHE A 93 -18.06 3.97 -9.14
CA PHE A 93 -18.86 3.25 -10.12
C PHE A 93 -20.32 3.14 -9.67
N SER A 94 -20.58 2.90 -8.38
CA SER A 94 -21.94 2.78 -7.83
C SER A 94 -22.75 4.06 -7.94
N TYR A 95 -22.09 5.23 -7.85
CA TYR A 95 -22.76 6.53 -7.92
C TYR A 95 -22.85 7.13 -9.32
N THR A 96 -21.88 6.81 -10.19
CA THR A 96 -21.73 7.49 -11.49
C THR A 96 -21.89 6.58 -12.69
N GLY A 97 -21.74 5.26 -12.51
CA GLY A 97 -21.67 4.29 -13.62
C GLY A 97 -20.36 4.33 -14.41
N GLN A 98 -19.35 5.09 -13.96
CA GLN A 98 -18.05 5.25 -14.62
C GLN A 98 -16.90 4.79 -13.74
N HIS A 99 -15.80 4.34 -14.34
CA HIS A 99 -14.57 4.04 -13.62
C HIS A 99 -13.95 5.33 -13.06
N MET A 100 -13.44 5.28 -11.81
CA MET A 100 -12.84 6.47 -11.19
C MET A 100 -11.60 6.95 -11.95
N LEU A 101 -10.82 6.02 -12.50
CA LEU A 101 -9.64 6.36 -13.29
C LEU A 101 -10.02 7.20 -14.51
N ASP A 102 -11.08 6.83 -15.24
CA ASP A 102 -11.52 7.57 -16.42
C ASP A 102 -11.98 9.00 -16.04
N ALA A 103 -12.71 9.13 -14.94
CA ALA A 103 -13.15 10.42 -14.44
C ALA A 103 -11.99 11.33 -14.01
N VAL A 104 -10.97 10.77 -13.36
CA VAL A 104 -9.77 11.49 -12.91
C VAL A 104 -8.92 11.93 -14.10
N MET A 105 -8.77 11.07 -15.12
CA MET A 105 -7.91 11.36 -16.28
C MET A 105 -8.48 12.43 -17.23
N VAL A 106 -9.70 12.89 -17.03
CA VAL A 106 -10.25 14.07 -17.73
C VAL A 106 -9.45 15.34 -17.38
N TYR A 107 -8.91 15.42 -16.17
CA TYR A 107 -8.13 16.57 -15.72
C TYR A 107 -6.66 16.44 -16.18
N SER A 108 -6.10 17.51 -16.70
CA SER A 108 -4.68 17.56 -17.10
C SER A 108 -3.75 17.78 -15.89
N ASP A 109 -4.22 18.53 -14.90
CA ASP A 109 -3.45 18.90 -13.71
C ASP A 109 -3.56 17.84 -12.59
N ILE A 110 -2.40 17.50 -11.97
CA ILE A 110 -2.33 16.49 -10.91
C ILE A 110 -3.13 16.92 -9.67
N LYS A 111 -3.08 18.20 -9.33
CA LYS A 111 -3.79 18.76 -8.19
C LYS A 111 -5.31 18.66 -8.38
N GLU A 112 -5.79 18.94 -9.60
CA GLU A 112 -7.21 18.80 -9.93
C GLU A 112 -7.67 17.34 -9.84
N ARG A 113 -6.82 16.38 -10.28
CA ARG A 113 -7.10 14.95 -10.14
C ARG A 113 -7.28 14.54 -8.68
N ILE A 114 -6.36 14.96 -7.80
CA ILE A 114 -6.44 14.68 -6.36
C ILE A 114 -7.67 15.33 -5.75
N GLU A 115 -7.93 16.59 -6.11
CA GLU A 115 -9.08 17.32 -5.59
C GLU A 115 -10.40 16.70 -6.02
N TYR A 116 -10.51 16.21 -7.26
CA TYR A 116 -11.68 15.45 -7.71
C TYR A 116 -11.96 14.25 -6.80
N VAL A 117 -10.94 13.43 -6.51
CA VAL A 117 -11.09 12.27 -5.62
C VAL A 117 -11.55 12.70 -4.22
N ARG A 118 -10.92 13.73 -3.66
CA ARG A 118 -11.25 14.27 -2.33
C ARG A 118 -12.71 14.74 -2.27
N GLN A 119 -13.13 15.55 -3.24
CA GLN A 119 -14.49 16.10 -3.30
C GLN A 119 -15.54 15.01 -3.49
N PHE A 120 -15.25 14.03 -4.36
CA PHE A 120 -16.14 12.91 -4.58
C PHE A 120 -16.38 12.12 -3.30
N ILE A 121 -15.31 11.73 -2.58
CA ILE A 121 -15.40 10.97 -1.33
C ILE A 121 -16.11 11.81 -0.27
N LYS A 122 -15.71 13.06 -0.07
CA LYS A 122 -16.33 13.96 0.93
C LYS A 122 -17.83 14.14 0.70
N LYS A 123 -18.23 14.34 -0.55
CA LYS A 123 -19.65 14.50 -0.92
C LYS A 123 -20.49 13.28 -0.54
N ASN A 124 -19.97 12.08 -0.74
CA ASN A 124 -20.74 10.84 -0.62
C ASN A 124 -20.59 10.15 0.75
N THR A 125 -19.61 10.54 1.56
CA THR A 125 -19.32 9.90 2.84
C THR A 125 -19.12 10.85 4.01
N SER A 126 -19.02 12.15 3.74
CA SER A 126 -18.64 13.21 4.69
C SER A 126 -17.19 13.13 5.22
N LEU A 127 -16.37 12.17 4.74
CA LEU A 127 -14.97 12.05 5.14
C LEU A 127 -14.07 13.04 4.40
N ASP A 128 -13.18 13.68 5.13
CA ASP A 128 -12.02 14.37 4.54
C ASP A 128 -10.84 13.41 4.50
N ILE A 129 -10.54 12.88 3.31
CA ILE A 129 -9.48 11.91 3.07
C ILE A 129 -8.12 12.54 2.74
N SER A 130 -7.93 13.82 3.03
CA SER A 130 -6.69 14.54 2.68
C SER A 130 -5.47 13.90 3.33
N GLY A 131 -5.55 13.60 4.63
CA GLY A 131 -4.51 12.92 5.38
C GLY A 131 -4.27 11.49 4.89
N TYR A 132 -5.34 10.77 4.58
CA TYR A 132 -5.27 9.41 4.04
C TYR A 132 -4.50 9.35 2.71
N LEU A 133 -4.84 10.21 1.74
CA LEU A 133 -4.13 10.26 0.46
C LEU A 133 -2.68 10.70 0.62
N SER A 134 -2.42 11.70 1.49
CA SER A 134 -1.07 12.13 1.83
C SER A 134 -0.23 10.97 2.36
N ASN A 135 -0.74 10.22 3.33
CA ASN A 135 -0.05 9.08 3.92
C ASN A 135 0.26 8.00 2.89
N ILE A 136 -0.75 7.54 2.14
CA ILE A 136 -0.58 6.45 1.17
C ILE A 136 0.38 6.85 0.06
N PHE A 137 0.22 8.02 -0.56
CA PHE A 137 1.09 8.43 -1.66
C PHE A 137 2.52 8.74 -1.21
N SER A 138 2.70 9.18 0.05
CA SER A 138 4.03 9.32 0.65
C SER A 138 4.71 7.96 0.84
N VAL A 139 3.96 6.97 1.32
CA VAL A 139 4.48 5.60 1.45
C VAL A 139 4.81 5.01 0.08
N ASP A 140 3.93 5.17 -0.91
CA ASP A 140 4.14 4.68 -2.27
C ASP A 140 5.37 5.35 -2.91
N ALA A 141 5.57 6.66 -2.73
CA ALA A 141 6.73 7.37 -3.22
C ALA A 141 8.02 6.88 -2.56
N LEU A 142 8.02 6.65 -1.24
CA LEU A 142 9.19 6.18 -0.51
C LEU A 142 9.52 4.72 -0.84
N THR A 143 8.50 3.88 -0.98
CA THR A 143 8.67 2.43 -1.20
C THR A 143 8.65 2.03 -2.68
N LEU A 144 8.49 2.98 -3.60
CA LEU A 144 8.38 2.72 -5.03
C LEU A 144 7.21 1.80 -5.38
N ASN A 145 6.08 1.94 -4.69
CA ASN A 145 4.89 1.13 -4.96
C ASN A 145 4.18 1.62 -6.23
N TYR A 146 4.39 0.90 -7.32
CA TYR A 146 3.87 1.27 -8.64
C TYR A 146 2.45 0.77 -8.92
N ASP A 147 1.87 -0.06 -8.03
CA ASP A 147 0.58 -0.73 -8.27
C ASP A 147 -0.56 -0.21 -7.37
N ARG A 148 -0.47 1.03 -6.91
CA ARG A 148 -1.52 1.68 -6.13
C ARG A 148 -2.65 2.17 -7.03
N HIS A 149 -3.65 1.33 -7.28
CA HIS A 149 -4.85 1.68 -8.06
C HIS A 149 -6.05 1.97 -7.15
N PHE A 150 -7.17 2.48 -7.71
CA PHE A 150 -8.36 2.87 -6.93
C PHE A 150 -9.07 1.70 -6.23
N ASN A 151 -8.77 0.44 -6.57
CA ASN A 151 -9.21 -0.73 -5.80
C ASN A 151 -8.34 -1.01 -4.56
N ASN A 152 -7.16 -0.40 -4.44
CA ASN A 152 -6.28 -0.49 -3.26
C ASN A 152 -6.41 0.76 -2.37
N LEU A 153 -7.30 1.67 -2.73
CA LEU A 153 -7.71 2.82 -1.94
C LEU A 153 -9.18 2.63 -1.55
N GLY A 154 -9.55 3.00 -0.34
CA GLY A 154 -10.93 2.84 0.07
C GLY A 154 -11.26 3.34 1.46
N ILE A 155 -12.49 3.15 1.80
CA ILE A 155 -13.11 3.48 3.08
C ILE A 155 -13.74 2.24 3.68
N ILE A 156 -14.01 2.31 4.96
CA ILE A 156 -14.71 1.26 5.70
C ILE A 156 -16.04 1.81 6.18
N TYR A 157 -17.12 1.11 5.85
CA TYR A 157 -18.46 1.40 6.33
C TYR A 157 -18.81 0.48 7.51
N ASP A 158 -19.14 1.08 8.64
CA ASP A 158 -19.68 0.39 9.82
C ASP A 158 -21.21 0.44 9.75
N SER A 159 -21.83 -0.69 9.46
CA SER A 159 -23.28 -0.78 9.27
C SER A 159 -24.08 -0.66 10.56
N GLU A 160 -23.47 -0.93 11.72
CA GLU A 160 -24.12 -0.79 13.03
C GLU A 160 -24.22 0.69 13.43
N LYS A 161 -23.12 1.44 13.21
CA LYS A 161 -23.05 2.86 13.58
C LYS A 161 -23.50 3.80 12.46
N ASN A 162 -23.66 3.26 11.24
CA ASN A 162 -23.94 4.03 10.03
C ASN A 162 -22.91 5.15 9.79
N ILE A 163 -21.62 4.84 9.93
CA ILE A 163 -20.51 5.77 9.74
C ILE A 163 -19.47 5.22 8.79
N PHE A 164 -18.73 6.13 8.14
CA PHE A 164 -17.55 5.80 7.36
C PHE A 164 -16.27 6.17 8.12
N ARG A 165 -15.19 5.42 7.87
CA ARG A 165 -13.84 5.76 8.28
C ARG A 165 -12.85 5.43 7.16
N GLU A 166 -11.65 5.98 7.23
CA GLU A 166 -10.55 5.62 6.33
C GLU A 166 -10.16 4.15 6.50
N ALA A 167 -9.69 3.53 5.43
CA ALA A 167 -9.04 2.23 5.53
C ALA A 167 -7.58 2.41 6.02
N PRO A 168 -6.98 1.41 6.68
CA PRO A 168 -5.56 1.45 7.01
C PRO A 168 -4.68 1.47 5.75
N VAL A 169 -3.42 1.85 5.86
CA VAL A 169 -2.43 1.65 4.79
C VAL A 169 -2.17 0.15 4.63
N PHE A 170 -2.41 -0.41 3.44
CA PHE A 170 -2.22 -1.83 3.14
C PHE A 170 -1.85 -2.03 1.67
N ASP A 171 -1.56 -3.28 1.28
CA ASP A 171 -1.25 -3.70 -0.10
C ASP A 171 -0.05 -2.96 -0.70
N ASN A 172 1.10 -3.07 -0.02
CA ASN A 172 2.37 -2.46 -0.42
C ASN A 172 3.31 -3.45 -1.12
N GLY A 173 2.84 -4.67 -1.39
CA GLY A 173 3.65 -5.77 -1.91
C GLY A 173 4.32 -5.49 -3.26
N ALA A 174 3.75 -4.59 -4.08
CA ALA A 174 4.34 -4.17 -5.35
C ALA A 174 5.47 -3.12 -5.21
N GLY A 175 5.80 -2.72 -3.98
CA GLY A 175 6.89 -1.80 -3.68
C GLY A 175 8.27 -2.45 -3.69
N LEU A 176 9.30 -1.65 -3.39
CA LEU A 176 10.69 -2.05 -3.16
C LEU A 176 11.27 -2.92 -4.27
N LEU A 177 10.81 -2.71 -5.51
CA LEU A 177 11.25 -3.46 -6.70
C LEU A 177 10.99 -4.99 -6.56
N SER A 178 9.91 -5.39 -5.88
CA SER A 178 9.58 -6.76 -5.53
C SER A 178 9.40 -7.67 -6.74
N ASN A 179 8.84 -7.15 -7.83
CA ASN A 179 8.65 -7.89 -9.07
C ASN A 179 9.98 -8.01 -9.82
N VAL A 180 10.68 -9.14 -9.64
CA VAL A 180 12.01 -9.37 -10.21
C VAL A 180 11.99 -9.60 -11.73
N SER A 181 10.82 -9.92 -12.31
CA SER A 181 10.67 -10.02 -13.76
C SER A 181 10.64 -8.63 -14.41
N ARG A 182 10.01 -7.66 -13.75
CA ARG A 182 9.94 -6.27 -14.21
C ARG A 182 11.20 -5.48 -13.81
N PHE A 183 11.74 -5.74 -12.63
CA PHE A 183 12.90 -5.05 -12.06
C PHE A 183 14.02 -6.06 -11.78
N PRO A 184 14.78 -6.46 -12.81
CA PRO A 184 15.72 -7.55 -12.69
C PRO A 184 16.85 -7.25 -11.70
N VAL A 185 17.30 -8.30 -11.00
CA VAL A 185 18.33 -8.18 -9.95
C VAL A 185 19.72 -7.82 -10.48
N PHE A 186 19.98 -8.03 -11.77
CA PHE A 186 21.25 -7.68 -12.41
C PHE A 186 21.36 -6.18 -12.77
N ARG A 187 20.26 -5.43 -12.74
CA ARG A 187 20.28 -3.98 -12.85
C ARG A 187 20.46 -3.36 -11.46
N SER A 188 21.12 -2.21 -11.40
CA SER A 188 21.24 -1.44 -10.16
C SER A 188 19.86 -1.03 -9.61
N ILE A 189 19.80 -0.66 -8.33
CA ILE A 189 18.57 -0.12 -7.72
C ILE A 189 18.17 1.19 -8.41
N GLU A 190 19.17 2.01 -8.73
CA GLU A 190 18.98 3.31 -9.38
C GLU A 190 18.34 3.13 -10.76
N GLU A 191 18.95 2.33 -11.64
CA GLU A 191 18.41 2.04 -12.98
C GLU A 191 16.99 1.47 -12.92
N ASN A 192 16.71 0.52 -11.99
CA ASN A 192 15.38 -0.01 -11.83
C ASN A 192 14.37 1.03 -11.33
N SER A 193 14.81 1.95 -10.46
CA SER A 193 13.94 3.01 -9.91
C SER A 193 13.49 4.00 -10.98
N GLU A 194 14.32 4.29 -11.99
CA GLU A 194 13.97 5.13 -13.12
C GLU A 194 12.87 4.56 -14.01
N HIS A 195 12.64 3.24 -13.96
CA HIS A 195 11.60 2.57 -14.74
C HIS A 195 10.27 2.44 -13.98
N ILE A 196 10.16 3.03 -12.79
CA ILE A 196 8.92 3.05 -12.02
C ILE A 196 7.95 4.07 -12.63
N ALA A 197 6.75 3.59 -12.93
CA ALA A 197 5.63 4.44 -13.29
C ALA A 197 4.49 4.18 -12.30
N GLY A 198 4.16 5.17 -11.49
CA GLY A 198 3.11 5.09 -10.49
C GLY A 198 1.71 5.23 -11.06
N GLN A 199 0.74 5.03 -10.20
CA GLN A 199 -0.70 5.23 -10.40
C GLN A 199 -1.36 5.49 -9.03
N PRO A 200 -2.63 5.90 -8.92
CA PRO A 200 -3.59 6.07 -10.00
C PRO A 200 -3.67 7.52 -10.53
N ILE A 201 -3.00 8.47 -9.89
CA ILE A 201 -3.14 9.91 -10.19
C ILE A 201 -2.08 10.36 -11.20
N CYS A 202 -0.83 9.93 -11.00
CA CYS A 202 0.30 10.36 -11.80
C CYS A 202 1.36 9.25 -11.89
N ALA A 203 2.04 9.16 -13.05
CA ALA A 203 3.13 8.21 -13.23
C ALA A 203 4.36 8.54 -12.35
N ASN A 204 4.56 9.79 -11.97
CA ASN A 204 5.62 10.20 -11.06
C ASN A 204 5.13 10.14 -9.61
N LEU A 205 5.63 9.16 -8.83
CA LEU A 205 5.23 8.94 -7.45
C LEU A 205 5.56 10.12 -6.53
N ASP A 206 6.70 10.81 -6.74
CA ASP A 206 7.10 11.94 -5.91
C ASP A 206 6.19 13.16 -6.15
N LEU A 207 5.80 13.42 -7.41
CA LEU A 207 4.81 14.44 -7.71
C LEU A 207 3.44 14.10 -7.17
N GLN A 208 3.03 12.84 -7.24
CA GLN A 208 1.76 12.38 -6.67
C GLN A 208 1.72 12.63 -5.16
N ALA A 209 2.78 12.27 -4.42
CA ALA A 209 2.92 12.55 -2.99
C ALA A 209 2.96 14.05 -2.70
N TYR A 210 3.73 14.82 -3.46
CA TYR A 210 3.87 16.27 -3.30
C TYR A 210 2.51 16.99 -3.39
N TYR A 211 1.72 16.69 -4.43
CA TYR A 211 0.42 17.33 -4.62
C TYR A 211 -0.66 16.83 -3.65
N ALA A 212 -0.51 15.64 -3.09
CA ALA A 212 -1.37 15.16 -2.01
C ALA A 212 -1.04 15.83 -0.64
N GLY A 213 0.14 16.42 -0.53
CA GLY A 213 0.65 17.04 0.70
C GLY A 213 1.41 16.01 1.57
N ILE A 214 2.74 16.12 1.62
CA ILE A 214 3.59 15.18 2.36
C ILE A 214 3.55 15.47 3.85
N THR A 215 3.09 14.49 4.64
CA THR A 215 3.06 14.57 6.11
C THR A 215 3.84 13.44 6.77
N LEU A 216 4.33 12.46 6.00
CA LEU A 216 5.09 11.32 6.51
C LEU A 216 6.39 11.78 7.17
N GLN A 217 6.58 11.38 8.42
CA GLN A 217 7.81 11.51 9.20
C GLN A 217 8.26 10.13 9.69
N ILE A 218 9.57 9.91 9.76
CA ILE A 218 10.15 8.60 10.09
C ILE A 218 11.14 8.77 11.24
N ASP A 219 11.04 7.94 12.27
CA ASP A 219 12.08 7.79 13.29
C ASP A 219 13.18 6.90 12.70
N TYR A 220 14.14 7.54 12.03
CA TYR A 220 15.25 6.85 11.35
C TYR A 220 16.13 6.09 12.34
N GLU A 221 16.37 6.62 13.54
CA GLU A 221 17.16 5.97 14.58
C GLU A 221 16.47 4.69 15.06
N MET A 222 15.18 4.77 15.34
CA MET A 222 14.38 3.62 15.73
C MET A 222 14.37 2.56 14.62
N PHE A 223 14.17 2.95 13.36
CA PHE A 223 14.17 2.03 12.24
C PHE A 223 15.53 1.36 12.04
N GLU A 224 16.64 2.12 12.15
CA GLU A 224 17.99 1.57 12.07
C GLU A 224 18.22 0.53 13.15
N ASN A 225 17.92 0.86 14.41
CA ASN A 225 18.19 -0.01 15.56
C ASN A 225 17.30 -1.25 15.59
N LEU A 226 16.02 -1.13 15.30
CA LEU A 226 15.06 -2.25 15.38
C LEU A 226 15.13 -3.18 14.16
N TYR A 227 15.41 -2.64 12.98
CA TYR A 227 15.22 -3.42 11.74
C TYR A 227 16.48 -3.51 10.88
N ILE A 228 17.18 -2.40 10.63
CA ILE A 228 18.34 -2.45 9.71
C ILE A 228 19.47 -3.30 10.27
N GLN A 229 19.72 -3.22 11.58
CA GLN A 229 20.81 -3.99 12.25
C GLN A 229 20.38 -5.43 12.57
N THR A 230 19.09 -5.72 12.68
CA THR A 230 18.59 -7.00 13.19
C THR A 230 18.04 -7.91 12.09
N LEU A 231 17.52 -7.36 10.99
CA LEU A 231 17.00 -8.15 9.88
C LEU A 231 18.13 -8.72 9.04
N LYS A 232 17.89 -9.92 8.50
CA LYS A 232 18.80 -10.49 7.49
C LYS A 232 18.82 -9.58 6.26
N PRO A 233 20.01 -9.32 5.68
CA PRO A 233 20.10 -8.56 4.45
C PRO A 233 19.24 -9.19 3.35
N SER A 234 18.44 -8.35 2.69
CA SER A 234 17.61 -8.74 1.54
C SER A 234 17.56 -7.62 0.54
N ARG A 235 17.14 -7.93 -0.69
CA ARG A 235 16.99 -6.90 -1.71
C ARG A 235 15.95 -5.84 -1.33
N ALA A 236 14.81 -6.25 -0.78
CA ALA A 236 13.79 -5.30 -0.31
C ALA A 236 14.36 -4.31 0.72
N LEU A 237 15.13 -4.81 1.71
CA LEU A 237 15.77 -3.98 2.71
C LEU A 237 16.84 -3.06 2.11
N LEU A 238 17.61 -3.52 1.14
CA LEU A 238 18.61 -2.70 0.43
C LEU A 238 17.94 -1.58 -0.38
N VAL A 239 16.85 -1.88 -1.08
CA VAL A 239 16.08 -0.88 -1.83
C VAL A 239 15.50 0.18 -0.86
N LEU A 240 14.92 -0.24 0.25
CA LEU A 240 14.39 0.70 1.23
C LEU A 240 15.51 1.59 1.83
N LYS A 241 16.65 1.02 2.19
CA LYS A 241 17.81 1.82 2.67
C LYS A 241 18.23 2.87 1.64
N TYR A 242 18.32 2.48 0.37
CA TYR A 242 18.65 3.40 -0.71
C TYR A 242 17.60 4.54 -0.78
N GLN A 243 16.31 4.22 -0.79
CA GLN A 243 15.24 5.23 -0.85
C GLN A 243 15.25 6.16 0.37
N LEU A 244 15.46 5.64 1.58
CA LEU A 244 15.56 6.45 2.80
C LEU A 244 16.73 7.45 2.74
N GLN A 245 17.85 7.06 2.15
CA GLN A 245 18.99 7.95 1.94
C GLN A 245 18.67 9.04 0.89
N GLN A 246 18.12 8.65 -0.26
CA GLN A 246 17.81 9.58 -1.35
C GLN A 246 16.71 10.58 -0.96
N LYS A 247 15.70 10.13 -0.23
CA LYS A 247 14.49 10.92 0.06
C LYS A 247 14.42 11.48 1.48
N ARG A 248 15.53 11.47 2.22
CA ARG A 248 15.55 11.96 3.63
C ARG A 248 15.08 13.42 3.79
N LYS A 249 15.32 14.26 2.78
CA LYS A 249 14.84 15.65 2.78
C LYS A 249 13.34 15.76 2.57
N LEU A 250 12.77 14.81 1.82
CA LEU A 250 11.34 14.77 1.52
C LEU A 250 10.55 14.20 2.71
N PHE A 251 11.12 13.22 3.41
CA PHE A 251 10.54 12.56 4.58
C PHE A 251 11.42 12.84 5.81
N PRO A 252 11.15 13.91 6.56
CA PRO A 252 12.00 14.33 7.68
C PRO A 252 11.92 13.37 8.87
N ASP A 253 12.89 13.50 9.77
CA ASP A 253 12.90 12.77 11.05
C ASP A 253 11.65 13.09 11.88
N LEU A 254 11.07 12.04 12.45
CA LEU A 254 9.99 12.18 13.43
C LEU A 254 10.59 12.79 14.70
N LYS A 255 10.20 14.02 15.02
CA LYS A 255 10.68 14.68 16.24
C LYS A 255 10.10 13.94 17.44
N LYS A 256 10.97 13.43 18.29
CA LYS A 256 10.57 12.94 19.61
C LYS A 256 10.09 14.15 20.42
N ASN A 257 8.80 14.20 20.76
CA ASN A 257 8.26 15.14 21.73
C ASN A 257 8.70 14.74 23.14
#